data_20dec7527395b3378d433578235104a8
#
_entry.id   20dec7527395b3378d433578235104a8
#
_cell.length_a   1.000
_cell.length_b   1.000
_cell.length_c   1.000
_cell.angle_alpha   90.00
_cell.angle_beta   90.00
_cell.angle_gamma   90.00
#
_symmetry.space_group_name_H-M   'P 1'
#
loop_
_entity.id
_entity.type
_entity.pdbx_description
1 polymer ?
#
loop_
_entity_poly.entity_id
_entity_poly.type
_entity_poly.pdbx_seq_one_letter_code
_entity_poly.pdbx_strand_id
1 'polypeptide(L)'
;MFNYYPAFMALYRSLFIWDIGGSAEFVGFENFVTMLRDQVFLLSLRNVALMTLAGVVAVLTVPIVVAEAIYRLASQRAQYWYRIMVVLPVVIPGIVHILIWQFFYEARYGLVNQLLRLVGLGQYATSWLGNPDVVVYAIIASHFPFVGGVTVLIYLAGLQAIPSEIRDAAEVDGATGWAQIRRIDLPYLMGQIKLSLVLAIITQLQAFGYVLVMSGGGPANASVVPGLWLYTNVIEFGKVGYASAIGVFLFAIIMLLTVVNMRFIKSATY
;
A
#
# COMPACT_ATOMS: atom_id res chain seq x y z
N MET A 1 -6.87 12.47 -23.23
CA MET A 1 -6.28 13.82 -23.19
C MET A 1 -6.01 14.27 -21.75
N PHE A 2 -6.98 14.27 -20.85
CA PHE A 2 -6.86 14.84 -19.48
C PHE A 2 -5.78 14.22 -18.60
N ASN A 3 -5.39 12.97 -18.77
CA ASN A 3 -4.35 12.32 -17.97
C ASN A 3 -2.96 12.42 -18.58
N TYR A 4 -2.85 12.41 -19.92
CA TYR A 4 -1.56 12.40 -20.60
C TYR A 4 -0.91 13.80 -20.64
N TYR A 5 -1.70 14.85 -20.88
CA TYR A 5 -1.19 16.21 -20.93
C TYR A 5 -0.48 16.63 -19.63
N PRO A 6 -1.08 16.46 -18.43
CA PRO A 6 -0.39 16.77 -17.17
C PRO A 6 0.88 15.93 -16.96
N ALA A 7 0.90 14.65 -17.39
CA ALA A 7 2.08 13.81 -17.27
C ALA A 7 3.24 14.31 -18.16
N PHE A 8 2.97 14.68 -19.42
CA PHE A 8 3.97 15.30 -20.30
C PHE A 8 4.43 16.66 -19.78
N MET A 9 3.51 17.46 -19.22
CA MET A 9 3.87 18.73 -18.60
C MET A 9 4.76 18.53 -17.38
N ALA A 10 4.51 17.54 -16.55
CA ALA A 10 5.39 17.23 -15.42
C ALA A 10 6.78 16.81 -15.89
N LEU A 11 6.89 15.95 -16.93
CA LEU A 11 8.17 15.60 -17.54
C LEU A 11 8.92 16.83 -18.05
N TYR A 12 8.26 17.72 -18.77
CA TYR A 12 8.85 18.96 -19.27
C TYR A 12 9.29 19.87 -18.13
N ARG A 13 8.40 20.13 -17.17
CA ARG A 13 8.63 21.05 -16.05
C ARG A 13 9.72 20.55 -15.07
N SER A 14 9.94 19.25 -14.97
CA SER A 14 11.01 18.70 -14.14
C SER A 14 12.42 19.17 -14.54
N LEU A 15 12.57 19.65 -15.79
CA LEU A 15 13.84 20.18 -16.33
C LEU A 15 14.01 21.69 -16.13
N PHE A 16 13.08 22.34 -15.44
CA PHE A 16 13.09 23.78 -15.20
C PHE A 16 13.05 24.09 -13.71
N ILE A 17 13.79 25.09 -13.25
CA ILE A 17 13.45 25.78 -12.02
C ILE A 17 12.22 26.63 -12.36
N TRP A 18 11.12 26.30 -11.72
CA TRP A 18 9.87 26.99 -11.93
C TRP A 18 9.09 27.04 -10.64
N ASP A 19 8.95 28.28 -10.14
CA ASP A 19 8.19 28.59 -8.93
C ASP A 19 6.86 29.26 -9.32
N ILE A 20 5.85 29.14 -8.48
CA ILE A 20 4.54 29.78 -8.71
C ILE A 20 4.72 31.29 -8.75
N GLY A 21 4.39 31.92 -9.88
CA GLY A 21 4.55 33.37 -10.10
C GLY A 21 5.94 33.81 -10.54
N GLY A 22 6.90 32.89 -10.67
CA GLY A 22 8.25 33.14 -11.16
C GLY A 22 8.46 32.85 -12.65
N SER A 23 9.62 33.26 -13.19
CA SER A 23 10.07 32.88 -14.52
C SER A 23 10.56 31.42 -14.52
N ALA A 24 10.27 30.71 -15.61
CA ALA A 24 10.81 29.36 -15.80
C ALA A 24 12.21 29.43 -16.39
N GLU A 25 13.20 28.88 -15.71
CA GLU A 25 14.59 28.78 -16.19
C GLU A 25 14.94 27.31 -16.48
N PHE A 26 15.47 27.04 -17.66
CA PHE A 26 15.88 25.69 -18.03
C PHE A 26 17.18 25.31 -17.32
N VAL A 27 17.18 24.25 -16.54
CA VAL A 27 18.32 23.78 -15.73
C VAL A 27 18.66 22.31 -15.99
N GLY A 28 18.02 21.69 -16.97
CA GLY A 28 18.25 20.27 -17.29
C GLY A 28 17.95 19.36 -16.09
N PHE A 29 18.93 18.58 -15.64
CA PHE A 29 18.75 17.58 -14.58
C PHE A 29 19.06 18.10 -13.17
N GLU A 30 19.23 19.39 -12.95
CA GLU A 30 19.60 19.97 -11.64
C GLU A 30 18.55 19.67 -10.55
N ASN A 31 17.25 19.69 -10.88
CA ASN A 31 16.20 19.31 -9.93
C ASN A 31 16.38 17.87 -9.43
N PHE A 32 16.81 16.95 -10.30
CA PHE A 32 17.06 15.56 -9.91
C PHE A 32 18.31 15.43 -9.03
N VAL A 33 19.35 16.20 -9.31
CA VAL A 33 20.57 16.24 -8.48
C VAL A 33 20.23 16.80 -7.09
N THR A 34 19.47 17.88 -7.04
CA THR A 34 18.99 18.50 -5.79
C THR A 34 18.13 17.52 -4.99
N MET A 35 17.20 16.84 -5.63
CA MET A 35 16.35 15.82 -5.04
C MET A 35 17.16 14.69 -4.38
N LEU A 36 18.19 14.17 -5.05
CA LEU A 36 19.04 13.10 -4.52
C LEU A 36 19.95 13.56 -3.37
N ARG A 37 20.07 14.86 -3.11
CA ARG A 37 20.80 15.43 -1.98
C ARG A 37 19.86 15.91 -0.86
N ASP A 38 18.56 15.95 -1.11
CA ASP A 38 17.55 16.37 -0.14
C ASP A 38 17.32 15.29 0.92
N GLN A 39 17.71 15.59 2.17
CA GLN A 39 17.59 14.66 3.30
C GLN A 39 16.13 14.26 3.58
N VAL A 40 15.19 15.19 3.39
CA VAL A 40 13.76 14.90 3.61
C VAL A 40 13.24 13.96 2.51
N PHE A 41 13.67 14.16 1.27
CA PHE A 41 13.32 13.26 0.19
C PHE A 41 13.91 11.85 0.42
N LEU A 42 15.18 11.76 0.82
CA LEU A 42 15.82 10.45 1.12
C LEU A 42 15.13 9.72 2.28
N LEU A 43 14.75 10.45 3.34
CA LEU A 43 13.95 9.90 4.43
C LEU A 43 12.59 9.42 3.94
N SER A 44 11.94 10.18 3.05
CA SER A 44 10.65 9.83 2.47
C SER A 44 10.71 8.54 1.65
N LEU A 45 11.80 8.29 0.93
CA LEU A 45 12.03 7.03 0.21
C LEU A 45 12.12 5.83 1.16
N ARG A 46 12.83 5.98 2.27
CA ARG A 46 12.88 4.94 3.31
C ARG A 46 11.49 4.63 3.85
N ASN A 47 10.72 5.65 4.18
CA ASN A 47 9.38 5.49 4.74
C ASN A 47 8.44 4.79 3.75
N VAL A 48 8.39 5.26 2.50
CA VAL A 48 7.53 4.63 1.48
C VAL A 48 7.98 3.20 1.17
N ALA A 49 9.28 2.90 1.21
CA ALA A 49 9.78 1.54 1.02
C ALA A 49 9.32 0.60 2.14
N LEU A 50 9.38 1.04 3.41
CA LEU A 50 8.88 0.28 4.56
C LEU A 50 7.36 0.04 4.47
N MET A 51 6.59 1.10 4.15
CA MET A 51 5.14 1.00 3.98
C MET A 51 4.76 0.08 2.80
N THR A 52 5.47 0.19 1.68
CA THR A 52 5.25 -0.66 0.50
C THR A 52 5.58 -2.12 0.82
N LEU A 53 6.70 -2.40 1.49
CA LEU A 53 7.05 -3.75 1.89
C LEU A 53 5.99 -4.37 2.80
N ALA A 54 5.56 -3.63 3.82
CA ALA A 54 4.49 -4.07 4.72
C ALA A 54 3.18 -4.31 3.98
N GLY A 55 2.78 -3.40 3.08
CA GLY A 55 1.58 -3.54 2.26
C GLY A 55 1.64 -4.75 1.32
N VAL A 56 2.80 -5.00 0.68
CA VAL A 56 3.04 -6.18 -0.16
C VAL A 56 2.92 -7.47 0.66
N VAL A 57 3.58 -7.54 1.81
CA VAL A 57 3.46 -8.70 2.71
C VAL A 57 2.01 -8.91 3.15
N ALA A 58 1.31 -7.85 3.52
CA ALA A 58 -0.09 -7.91 3.90
C ALA A 58 -0.97 -8.48 2.78
N VAL A 59 -0.83 -7.98 1.55
CA VAL A 59 -1.62 -8.43 0.37
C VAL A 59 -1.32 -9.89 0.00
N LEU A 60 -0.09 -10.34 0.18
CA LEU A 60 0.33 -11.72 -0.13
C LEU A 60 0.03 -12.73 0.97
N THR A 61 -0.44 -12.30 2.14
CA THR A 61 -0.67 -13.19 3.28
C THR A 61 -2.15 -13.22 3.70
N VAL A 62 -2.61 -12.19 4.38
CA VAL A 62 -3.94 -12.19 5.02
C VAL A 62 -5.08 -12.42 4.03
N PRO A 63 -5.16 -11.74 2.86
CA PRO A 63 -6.25 -11.96 1.91
C PRO A 63 -6.28 -13.38 1.33
N ILE A 64 -5.12 -14.00 1.10
CA ILE A 64 -5.04 -15.38 0.61
C ILE A 64 -5.60 -16.34 1.67
N VAL A 65 -5.16 -16.18 2.94
CA VAL A 65 -5.65 -17.02 4.05
C VAL A 65 -7.14 -16.88 4.23
N VAL A 66 -7.67 -15.65 4.16
CA VAL A 66 -9.12 -15.39 4.28
C VAL A 66 -9.88 -15.96 3.09
N ALA A 67 -9.38 -15.83 1.86
CA ALA A 67 -9.99 -16.39 0.67
C ALA A 67 -10.05 -17.92 0.75
N GLU A 68 -8.96 -18.58 1.15
CA GLU A 68 -8.89 -20.02 1.38
C GLU A 68 -9.89 -20.47 2.47
N ALA A 69 -9.94 -19.77 3.59
CA ALA A 69 -10.88 -20.08 4.67
C ALA A 69 -12.34 -19.99 4.18
N ILE A 70 -12.70 -18.94 3.44
CA ILE A 70 -14.05 -18.79 2.88
C ILE A 70 -14.33 -19.89 1.84
N TYR A 71 -13.38 -20.16 0.96
CA TYR A 71 -13.52 -21.15 -0.11
C TYR A 71 -13.81 -22.56 0.44
N ARG A 72 -13.14 -22.94 1.53
CA ARG A 72 -13.26 -24.27 2.16
C ARG A 72 -14.49 -24.46 3.06
N LEU A 73 -15.31 -23.45 3.24
CA LEU A 73 -16.58 -23.60 3.98
C LEU A 73 -17.54 -24.52 3.22
N ALA A 74 -18.07 -25.53 3.89
CA ALA A 74 -19.04 -26.47 3.29
C ALA A 74 -20.37 -25.80 2.94
N SER A 75 -20.76 -24.78 3.67
CA SER A 75 -22.05 -24.10 3.49
C SER A 75 -21.92 -22.92 2.52
N GLN A 76 -22.59 -22.98 1.37
CA GLN A 76 -22.68 -21.87 0.42
C GLN A 76 -23.28 -20.58 1.04
N ARG A 77 -24.23 -20.76 1.99
CA ARG A 77 -24.81 -19.63 2.71
C ARG A 77 -23.78 -18.94 3.62
N ALA A 78 -22.93 -19.71 4.27
CA ALA A 78 -21.84 -19.17 5.08
C ALA A 78 -20.82 -18.44 4.18
N GLN A 79 -20.40 -19.04 3.06
CA GLN A 79 -19.52 -18.39 2.09
C GLN A 79 -20.09 -17.03 1.64
N TYR A 80 -21.38 -16.96 1.34
CA TYR A 80 -22.05 -15.71 0.93
C TYR A 80 -21.94 -14.62 2.02
N TRP A 81 -22.26 -14.95 3.27
CA TRP A 81 -22.20 -13.98 4.36
C TRP A 81 -20.77 -13.53 4.69
N TYR A 82 -19.81 -14.44 4.68
CA TYR A 82 -18.39 -14.05 4.90
C TYR A 82 -17.86 -13.17 3.79
N ARG A 83 -18.24 -13.38 2.52
CA ARG A 83 -17.92 -12.46 1.42
C ARG A 83 -18.46 -11.05 1.67
N ILE A 84 -19.71 -10.94 2.10
CA ILE A 84 -20.30 -9.64 2.45
C ILE A 84 -19.52 -8.98 3.59
N MET A 85 -19.23 -9.70 4.68
CA MET A 85 -18.51 -9.17 5.84
C MET A 85 -17.12 -8.66 5.48
N VAL A 86 -16.41 -9.35 4.60
CA VAL A 86 -15.05 -8.96 4.16
C VAL A 86 -15.09 -7.72 3.27
N VAL A 87 -16.12 -7.53 2.46
CA VAL A 87 -16.27 -6.39 1.55
C VAL A 87 -16.89 -5.17 2.25
N LEU A 88 -17.71 -5.38 3.27
CA LEU A 88 -18.42 -4.31 3.97
C LEU A 88 -17.52 -3.13 4.39
N PRO A 89 -16.31 -3.33 4.93
CA PRO A 89 -15.42 -2.23 5.29
C PRO A 89 -14.99 -1.35 4.11
N VAL A 90 -15.02 -1.85 2.88
CA VAL A 90 -14.63 -1.08 1.68
C VAL A 90 -15.62 0.06 1.39
N VAL A 91 -16.87 -0.06 1.88
CA VAL A 91 -17.89 0.98 1.72
C VAL A 91 -17.62 2.20 2.61
N ILE A 92 -16.84 2.03 3.67
CA ILE A 92 -16.50 3.11 4.59
C ILE A 92 -15.53 4.09 3.90
N PRO A 93 -15.85 5.39 3.83
CA PRO A 93 -14.93 6.37 3.28
C PRO A 93 -13.58 6.32 3.99
N GLY A 94 -12.47 6.31 3.22
CA GLY A 94 -11.12 6.18 3.79
C GLY A 94 -10.78 7.21 4.86
N ILE A 95 -11.30 8.44 4.73
CA ILE A 95 -11.11 9.49 5.75
C ILE A 95 -11.68 9.07 7.12
N VAL A 96 -12.82 8.39 7.16
CA VAL A 96 -13.43 7.91 8.41
C VAL A 96 -12.52 6.89 9.08
N HIS A 97 -11.94 5.97 8.30
CA HIS A 97 -10.97 4.99 8.79
C HIS A 97 -9.76 5.70 9.43
N ILE A 98 -9.20 6.72 8.78
CA ILE A 98 -8.07 7.50 9.32
C ILE A 98 -8.44 8.16 10.64
N LEU A 99 -9.59 8.83 10.72
CA LEU A 99 -10.04 9.54 11.93
C LEU A 99 -10.28 8.56 13.11
N ILE A 100 -10.81 7.36 12.84
CA ILE A 100 -10.96 6.32 13.87
C ILE A 100 -9.58 5.91 14.43
N TRP A 101 -8.60 5.68 13.56
CA TRP A 101 -7.26 5.31 14.01
C TRP A 101 -6.52 6.45 14.71
N GLN A 102 -6.70 7.72 14.31
CA GLN A 102 -6.19 8.87 15.05
C GLN A 102 -6.75 8.88 16.49
N PHE A 103 -8.07 8.61 16.63
CA PHE A 103 -8.68 8.49 17.97
C PHE A 103 -8.12 7.29 18.77
N PHE A 104 -7.88 6.16 18.12
CA PHE A 104 -7.28 4.99 18.78
C PHE A 104 -5.84 5.24 19.23
N TYR A 105 -5.10 6.07 18.49
CA TYR A 105 -3.71 6.44 18.80
C TYR A 105 -3.57 7.67 19.70
N GLU A 106 -4.67 8.28 20.12
CA GLU A 106 -4.60 9.41 21.05
C GLU A 106 -3.81 9.02 22.30
N ALA A 107 -2.88 9.92 22.73
CA ALA A 107 -1.87 9.57 23.72
C ALA A 107 -2.45 9.28 25.12
N ARG A 108 -3.50 10.03 25.53
CA ARG A 108 -4.08 9.95 26.87
C ARG A 108 -5.23 8.94 26.96
N TYR A 109 -6.17 9.02 26.01
CA TYR A 109 -7.45 8.31 26.04
C TYR A 109 -7.58 7.28 24.92
N GLY A 110 -6.57 7.16 24.03
CA GLY A 110 -6.61 6.26 22.88
C GLY A 110 -6.70 4.79 23.31
N LEU A 111 -7.51 4.05 22.55
CA LEU A 111 -7.80 2.64 22.83
C LEU A 111 -6.53 1.80 22.91
N VAL A 112 -5.55 2.05 22.04
CA VAL A 112 -4.30 1.26 21.99
C VAL A 112 -3.54 1.38 23.31
N ASN A 113 -3.37 2.59 23.82
CA ASN A 113 -2.70 2.81 25.12
C ASN A 113 -3.50 2.26 26.30
N GLN A 114 -4.83 2.32 26.26
CA GLN A 114 -5.66 1.70 27.29
C GLN A 114 -5.52 0.19 27.31
N LEU A 115 -5.56 -0.47 26.14
CA LEU A 115 -5.36 -1.91 26.02
C LEU A 115 -3.98 -2.34 26.53
N LEU A 116 -2.92 -1.60 26.19
CA LEU A 116 -1.57 -1.88 26.70
C LEU A 116 -1.50 -1.81 28.23
N ARG A 117 -2.15 -0.83 28.83
CA ARG A 117 -2.20 -0.71 30.30
C ARG A 117 -2.99 -1.86 30.94
N LEU A 118 -4.11 -2.26 30.33
CA LEU A 118 -4.95 -3.36 30.84
C LEU A 118 -4.22 -4.71 30.84
N VAL A 119 -3.37 -4.97 29.83
CA VAL A 119 -2.59 -6.22 29.74
C VAL A 119 -1.23 -6.13 30.46
N GLY A 120 -0.97 -5.07 31.23
CA GLY A 120 0.29 -4.90 31.98
C GLY A 120 1.47 -4.39 31.15
N LEU A 121 1.25 -3.99 29.90
CA LEU A 121 2.27 -3.46 28.98
C LEU A 121 2.27 -1.91 28.92
N GLY A 122 1.83 -1.25 29.98
CA GLY A 122 1.71 0.22 30.04
C GLY A 122 3.02 0.97 29.80
N GLN A 123 4.17 0.35 30.01
CA GLN A 123 5.49 0.91 29.71
C GLN A 123 5.73 1.19 28.21
N TYR A 124 4.98 0.53 27.33
CA TYR A 124 5.04 0.74 25.87
C TYR A 124 4.01 1.77 25.39
N ALA A 125 3.18 2.29 26.29
CA ALA A 125 2.23 3.35 25.94
C ALA A 125 2.98 4.61 25.56
N THR A 126 2.68 5.16 24.38
CA THR A 126 3.38 6.31 23.82
C THR A 126 2.43 7.20 23.02
N SER A 127 2.92 8.35 22.57
CA SER A 127 2.25 9.15 21.55
C SER A 127 2.55 8.56 20.17
N TRP A 128 1.70 7.66 19.70
CA TRP A 128 1.92 6.86 18.48
C TRP A 128 2.18 7.71 17.23
N LEU A 129 1.48 8.83 17.09
CA LEU A 129 1.63 9.76 15.97
C LEU A 129 2.57 10.93 16.26
N GLY A 130 2.91 11.14 17.53
CA GLY A 130 3.82 12.21 17.97
C GLY A 130 5.25 11.75 18.29
N ASN A 131 5.54 10.47 18.17
CA ASN A 131 6.87 9.91 18.40
C ASN A 131 7.53 9.52 17.07
N PRO A 132 8.67 10.16 16.69
CA PRO A 132 9.34 9.93 15.40
C PRO A 132 9.79 8.48 15.19
N ASP A 133 10.09 7.74 16.27
CA ASP A 133 10.61 6.37 16.17
C ASP A 133 9.51 5.33 15.85
N VAL A 134 8.24 5.67 16.13
CA VAL A 134 7.13 4.70 15.98
C VAL A 134 6.06 5.12 14.99
N VAL A 135 6.01 6.39 14.56
CA VAL A 135 4.93 6.92 13.73
C VAL A 135 4.73 6.14 12.41
N VAL A 136 5.80 5.75 11.74
CA VAL A 136 5.71 4.97 10.49
C VAL A 136 5.10 3.59 10.75
N TYR A 137 5.50 2.94 11.82
CA TYR A 137 4.95 1.63 12.23
C TYR A 137 3.49 1.75 12.68
N ALA A 138 3.13 2.84 13.36
CA ALA A 138 1.74 3.12 13.71
C ALA A 138 0.86 3.30 12.46
N ILE A 139 1.35 4.02 11.46
CA ILE A 139 0.66 4.18 10.16
C ILE A 139 0.51 2.82 9.46
N ILE A 140 1.52 1.98 9.46
CA ILE A 140 1.43 0.61 8.91
C ILE A 140 0.40 -0.21 9.70
N ALA A 141 0.47 -0.19 11.02
CA ALA A 141 -0.42 -0.97 11.89
C ALA A 141 -1.89 -0.51 11.82
N SER A 142 -2.14 0.75 11.45
CA SER A 142 -3.51 1.27 11.29
C SER A 142 -4.29 0.60 10.16
N HIS A 143 -3.64 -0.17 9.29
CA HIS A 143 -4.32 -0.99 8.27
C HIS A 143 -4.78 -2.36 8.81
N PHE A 144 -4.53 -2.65 10.10
CA PHE A 144 -5.06 -3.87 10.72
C PHE A 144 -6.60 -3.93 10.59
N PRO A 145 -7.19 -5.09 10.27
CA PRO A 145 -6.59 -6.45 10.23
C PRO A 145 -6.00 -6.86 8.88
N PHE A 146 -5.65 -5.97 7.98
CA PHE A 146 -4.97 -6.19 6.68
C PHE A 146 -5.75 -7.08 5.70
N VAL A 147 -7.05 -7.24 5.88
CA VAL A 147 -7.86 -8.22 5.12
C VAL A 147 -7.98 -7.83 3.65
N GLY A 148 -8.09 -6.54 3.31
CA GLY A 148 -8.18 -6.08 1.93
C GLY A 148 -9.33 -6.73 1.15
N GLY A 149 -10.59 -6.35 1.44
CA GLY A 149 -11.78 -7.04 0.95
C GLY A 149 -11.82 -7.30 -0.56
N VAL A 150 -11.42 -6.31 -1.37
CA VAL A 150 -11.34 -6.48 -2.84
C VAL A 150 -10.32 -7.55 -3.22
N THR A 151 -9.15 -7.55 -2.57
CA THR A 151 -8.08 -8.54 -2.82
C THR A 151 -8.53 -9.95 -2.45
N VAL A 152 -9.28 -10.11 -1.35
CA VAL A 152 -9.90 -11.40 -0.97
C VAL A 152 -10.82 -11.90 -2.09
N LEU A 153 -11.65 -11.03 -2.68
CA LEU A 153 -12.54 -11.44 -3.78
C LEU A 153 -11.75 -11.85 -5.03
N ILE A 154 -10.64 -11.16 -5.34
CA ILE A 154 -9.76 -11.52 -6.46
C ILE A 154 -9.20 -12.93 -6.27
N TYR A 155 -8.68 -13.24 -5.07
CA TYR A 155 -8.16 -14.57 -4.77
C TYR A 155 -9.25 -15.63 -4.73
N LEU A 156 -10.40 -15.31 -4.16
CA LEU A 156 -11.54 -16.22 -4.11
C LEU A 156 -12.04 -16.57 -5.52
N ALA A 157 -12.12 -15.60 -6.43
CA ALA A 157 -12.45 -15.85 -7.83
C ALA A 157 -11.42 -16.76 -8.50
N GLY A 158 -10.13 -16.58 -8.21
CA GLY A 158 -9.07 -17.46 -8.68
C GLY A 158 -9.22 -18.91 -8.17
N LEU A 159 -9.51 -19.08 -6.87
CA LEU A 159 -9.76 -20.40 -6.28
C LEU A 159 -10.98 -21.11 -6.90
N GLN A 160 -12.03 -20.36 -7.22
CA GLN A 160 -13.24 -20.89 -7.83
C GLN A 160 -13.06 -21.26 -9.32
N ALA A 161 -12.05 -20.70 -9.97
CA ALA A 161 -11.73 -21.01 -11.35
C ALA A 161 -10.93 -22.33 -11.52
N ILE A 162 -10.44 -22.92 -10.41
CA ILE A 162 -9.72 -24.19 -10.46
C ILE A 162 -10.71 -25.32 -10.77
N PRO A 163 -10.50 -26.12 -11.87
CA PRO A 163 -11.37 -27.23 -12.20
C PRO A 163 -11.50 -28.25 -11.08
N SER A 164 -12.69 -28.78 -10.85
CA SER A 164 -12.95 -29.78 -9.81
C SER A 164 -12.10 -31.04 -10.01
N GLU A 165 -11.91 -31.46 -11.28
CA GLU A 165 -11.14 -32.64 -11.66
C GLU A 165 -9.67 -32.57 -11.17
N ILE A 166 -9.09 -31.37 -11.15
CA ILE A 166 -7.74 -31.15 -10.63
C ILE A 166 -7.69 -31.37 -9.11
N ARG A 167 -8.73 -30.93 -8.41
CA ARG A 167 -8.84 -31.09 -6.95
C ARG A 167 -9.13 -32.53 -6.57
N ASP A 168 -10.01 -33.18 -7.30
CA ASP A 168 -10.36 -34.59 -7.09
C ASP A 168 -9.14 -35.50 -7.35
N ALA A 169 -8.39 -35.26 -8.42
CA ALA A 169 -7.14 -35.96 -8.70
C ALA A 169 -6.09 -35.76 -7.59
N ALA A 170 -5.95 -34.50 -7.12
CA ALA A 170 -5.02 -34.19 -6.02
C ALA A 170 -5.42 -34.88 -4.71
N GLU A 171 -6.72 -35.02 -4.43
CA GLU A 171 -7.21 -35.75 -3.26
C GLU A 171 -6.92 -37.26 -3.34
N VAL A 172 -7.08 -37.86 -4.52
CA VAL A 172 -6.71 -39.27 -4.79
C VAL A 172 -5.20 -39.48 -4.59
N ASP A 173 -4.37 -38.52 -5.00
CA ASP A 173 -2.92 -38.51 -4.80
C ASP A 173 -2.49 -38.20 -3.35
N GLY A 174 -3.45 -38.02 -2.41
CA GLY A 174 -3.23 -37.70 -1.01
C GLY A 174 -2.82 -36.28 -0.73
N ALA A 175 -2.93 -35.36 -1.72
CA ALA A 175 -2.66 -33.94 -1.53
C ALA A 175 -3.89 -33.23 -0.92
N THR A 176 -4.06 -33.37 0.40
CA THR A 176 -5.15 -32.73 1.17
C THR A 176 -4.66 -31.59 2.04
N GLY A 177 -5.55 -30.73 2.50
CA GLY A 177 -5.26 -29.65 3.45
C GLY A 177 -4.13 -28.72 2.97
N TRP A 178 -3.06 -28.61 3.76
CA TRP A 178 -1.92 -27.74 3.44
C TRP A 178 -1.16 -28.16 2.17
N ALA A 179 -1.09 -29.46 1.90
CA ALA A 179 -0.45 -29.95 0.68
C ALA A 179 -1.20 -29.48 -0.57
N GLN A 180 -2.54 -29.47 -0.54
CA GLN A 180 -3.39 -28.97 -1.62
C GLN A 180 -3.20 -27.44 -1.81
N ILE A 181 -3.19 -26.66 -0.72
CA ILE A 181 -2.94 -25.22 -0.80
C ILE A 181 -1.60 -24.95 -1.50
N ARG A 182 -0.53 -25.63 -1.08
CA ARG A 182 0.82 -25.36 -1.59
C ARG A 182 1.03 -25.87 -3.01
N ARG A 183 0.46 -27.02 -3.37
CA ARG A 183 0.74 -27.69 -4.66
C ARG A 183 -0.26 -27.36 -5.75
N ILE A 184 -1.49 -26.97 -5.38
CA ILE A 184 -2.56 -26.68 -6.32
C ILE A 184 -3.00 -25.21 -6.23
N ASP A 185 -3.52 -24.78 -5.06
CA ASP A 185 -4.21 -23.51 -4.94
C ASP A 185 -3.26 -22.31 -5.18
N LEU A 186 -2.11 -22.27 -4.51
CA LEU A 186 -1.13 -21.19 -4.69
C LEU A 186 -0.55 -21.11 -6.11
N PRO A 187 -0.14 -22.20 -6.78
CA PRO A 187 0.27 -22.16 -8.19
C PRO A 187 -0.81 -21.64 -9.13
N TYR A 188 -2.07 -22.04 -8.93
CA TYR A 188 -3.18 -21.53 -9.73
C TYR A 188 -3.50 -20.05 -9.46
N LEU A 189 -3.24 -19.58 -8.25
CA LEU A 189 -3.40 -18.17 -7.88
C LEU A 189 -2.29 -17.23 -8.37
N MET A 190 -1.23 -17.74 -9.02
CA MET A 190 -0.08 -16.90 -9.40
C MET A 190 -0.46 -15.71 -10.29
N GLY A 191 -1.50 -15.84 -11.13
CA GLY A 191 -2.03 -14.73 -11.93
C GLY A 191 -2.64 -13.62 -11.07
N GLN A 192 -3.47 -13.99 -10.10
CA GLN A 192 -4.12 -13.09 -9.15
C GLN A 192 -3.11 -12.47 -8.17
N ILE A 193 -2.12 -13.26 -7.73
CA ILE A 193 -1.01 -12.79 -6.89
C ILE A 193 -0.22 -11.71 -7.63
N LYS A 194 0.15 -11.96 -8.88
CA LYS A 194 0.85 -11.01 -9.74
C LYS A 194 0.08 -9.70 -9.91
N LEU A 195 -1.22 -9.80 -10.21
CA LEU A 195 -2.09 -8.63 -10.34
C LEU A 195 -2.17 -7.84 -9.03
N SER A 196 -2.45 -8.52 -7.92
CA SER A 196 -2.57 -7.90 -6.59
C SER A 196 -1.27 -7.24 -6.14
N LEU A 197 -0.12 -7.85 -6.46
CA LEU A 197 1.20 -7.30 -6.17
C LEU A 197 1.46 -5.99 -6.94
N VAL A 198 1.15 -5.95 -8.25
CA VAL A 198 1.28 -4.72 -9.05
C VAL A 198 0.39 -3.61 -8.48
N LEU A 199 -0.88 -3.93 -8.20
CA LEU A 199 -1.82 -2.96 -7.65
C LEU A 199 -1.37 -2.45 -6.28
N ALA A 200 -0.85 -3.33 -5.41
CA ALA A 200 -0.34 -2.94 -4.10
C ALA A 200 0.87 -2.00 -4.23
N ILE A 201 1.85 -2.31 -5.08
CA ILE A 201 3.03 -1.46 -5.31
C ILE A 201 2.61 -0.07 -5.79
N ILE A 202 1.74 0.00 -6.81
CA ILE A 202 1.25 1.27 -7.36
C ILE A 202 0.53 2.07 -6.28
N THR A 203 -0.39 1.45 -5.55
CA THR A 203 -1.20 2.13 -4.53
C THR A 203 -0.34 2.64 -3.38
N GLN A 204 0.62 1.85 -2.90
CA GLN A 204 1.45 2.24 -1.77
C GLN A 204 2.46 3.34 -2.12
N LEU A 205 3.09 3.28 -3.30
CA LEU A 205 4.02 4.32 -3.73
C LEU A 205 3.35 5.67 -4.00
N GLN A 206 2.03 5.67 -4.29
CA GLN A 206 1.23 6.87 -4.50
C GLN A 206 0.46 7.32 -3.25
N ALA A 207 0.54 6.59 -2.14
CA ALA A 207 -0.29 6.80 -0.95
C ALA A 207 0.21 7.97 -0.10
N PHE A 208 0.01 9.23 -0.54
CA PHE A 208 0.34 10.39 0.28
C PHE A 208 -0.84 10.91 1.11
N GLY A 209 -2.06 10.83 0.60
CA GLY A 209 -3.26 11.38 1.25
C GLY A 209 -3.53 10.75 2.63
N TYR A 210 -3.23 9.46 2.78
CA TYR A 210 -3.34 8.76 4.05
C TYR A 210 -2.36 9.35 5.09
N VAL A 211 -1.09 9.52 4.72
CA VAL A 211 -0.05 10.08 5.59
C VAL A 211 -0.33 11.56 5.90
N LEU A 212 -0.76 12.33 4.90
CA LEU A 212 -1.13 13.73 5.07
C LEU A 212 -2.18 13.90 6.17
N VAL A 213 -3.26 13.14 6.12
CA VAL A 213 -4.35 13.25 7.10
C VAL A 213 -3.96 12.62 8.42
N MET A 214 -3.26 11.46 8.42
CA MET A 214 -2.95 10.71 9.64
C MET A 214 -1.94 11.43 10.55
N SER A 215 -0.86 11.97 9.98
CA SER A 215 0.27 12.54 10.73
C SER A 215 0.79 13.87 10.17
N GLY A 216 0.32 14.32 8.99
CA GLY A 216 0.89 15.48 8.31
C GLY A 216 2.36 15.31 7.89
N GLY A 217 2.88 14.08 7.84
CA GLY A 217 4.31 13.80 7.63
C GLY A 217 5.17 13.92 8.89
N GLY A 218 4.59 14.39 10.02
CA GLY A 218 5.28 14.60 11.30
C GLY A 218 5.51 13.33 12.13
N PRO A 219 6.11 13.51 13.33
CA PRO A 219 6.82 14.71 13.76
C PRO A 219 8.16 14.90 13.03
N ALA A 220 8.61 16.14 12.82
CA ALA A 220 9.91 16.47 12.21
C ALA A 220 10.21 15.70 10.89
N ASN A 221 9.22 15.57 10.01
CA ASN A 221 9.27 14.79 8.76
C ASN A 221 9.44 13.27 8.93
N ALA A 222 9.33 12.72 10.15
CA ALA A 222 9.61 11.30 10.41
C ALA A 222 8.72 10.34 9.64
N SER A 223 7.49 10.74 9.26
CA SER A 223 6.57 9.93 8.47
C SER A 223 6.32 10.44 7.06
N VAL A 224 7.08 11.44 6.59
CA VAL A 224 6.94 11.96 5.24
C VAL A 224 7.16 10.87 4.20
N VAL A 225 6.37 10.90 3.12
CA VAL A 225 6.52 10.02 1.95
C VAL A 225 6.73 10.87 0.70
N PRO A 226 7.31 10.35 -0.39
CA PRO A 226 7.66 11.17 -1.56
C PRO A 226 6.48 11.93 -2.17
N GLY A 227 5.28 11.31 -2.22
CA GLY A 227 4.07 11.97 -2.69
C GLY A 227 3.66 13.16 -1.80
N LEU A 228 3.84 13.04 -0.47
CA LEU A 228 3.58 14.15 0.45
C LEU A 228 4.64 15.25 0.30
N TRP A 229 5.93 14.88 0.15
CA TRP A 229 6.99 15.85 -0.07
C TRP A 229 6.82 16.62 -1.39
N LEU A 230 6.38 15.94 -2.44
CA LEU A 230 5.95 16.57 -3.69
C LEU A 230 4.84 17.60 -3.44
N TYR A 231 3.78 17.19 -2.75
CA TYR A 231 2.64 18.05 -2.42
C TYR A 231 3.07 19.29 -1.62
N THR A 232 3.88 19.11 -0.57
CA THR A 232 4.42 20.22 0.24
C THR A 232 5.25 21.19 -0.60
N ASN A 233 6.10 20.68 -1.50
CA ASN A 233 6.92 21.53 -2.37
C ASN A 233 6.08 22.36 -3.35
N VAL A 234 4.95 21.83 -3.85
CA VAL A 234 4.05 22.61 -4.71
C VAL A 234 3.25 23.61 -3.90
N ILE A 235 2.58 23.16 -2.83
CA ILE A 235 1.54 23.95 -2.16
C ILE A 235 2.12 24.95 -1.15
N GLU A 236 3.16 24.54 -0.41
CA GLU A 236 3.75 25.39 0.64
C GLU A 236 4.94 26.20 0.13
N PHE A 237 5.79 25.59 -0.72
CA PHE A 237 7.02 26.25 -1.18
C PHE A 237 6.93 26.80 -2.60
N GLY A 238 5.87 26.48 -3.35
CA GLY A 238 5.69 26.98 -4.73
C GLY A 238 6.65 26.37 -5.76
N LYS A 239 7.48 25.38 -5.39
CA LYS A 239 8.56 24.79 -6.20
C LYS A 239 8.05 23.72 -7.16
N VAL A 240 7.36 24.14 -8.21
CA VAL A 240 6.68 23.22 -9.15
C VAL A 240 7.67 22.40 -9.96
N GLY A 241 8.80 22.97 -10.39
CA GLY A 241 9.84 22.26 -11.14
C GLY A 241 10.45 21.09 -10.33
N TYR A 242 10.84 21.37 -9.10
CA TYR A 242 11.38 20.36 -8.18
C TYR A 242 10.35 19.27 -7.84
N ALA A 243 9.12 19.67 -7.55
CA ALA A 243 8.04 18.70 -7.29
C ALA A 243 7.75 17.82 -8.52
N SER A 244 7.82 18.40 -9.72
CA SER A 244 7.70 17.64 -10.97
C SER A 244 8.80 16.59 -11.11
N ALA A 245 10.04 16.91 -10.71
CA ALA A 245 11.15 15.94 -10.72
C ALA A 245 10.88 14.76 -9.75
N ILE A 246 10.32 15.03 -8.55
CA ILE A 246 9.90 13.96 -7.61
C ILE A 246 8.82 13.08 -8.27
N GLY A 247 7.82 13.68 -8.92
CA GLY A 247 6.75 12.94 -9.60
C GLY A 247 7.27 12.06 -10.74
N VAL A 248 8.19 12.57 -11.56
CA VAL A 248 8.86 11.82 -12.64
C VAL A 248 9.68 10.66 -12.08
N PHE A 249 10.41 10.88 -10.99
CA PHE A 249 11.18 9.83 -10.32
C PHE A 249 10.28 8.71 -9.77
N LEU A 250 9.17 9.06 -9.11
CA LEU A 250 8.20 8.09 -8.64
C LEU A 250 7.59 7.29 -9.80
N PHE A 251 7.23 7.97 -10.90
CA PHE A 251 6.73 7.31 -12.09
C PHE A 251 7.74 6.30 -12.65
N ALA A 252 9.02 6.68 -12.74
CA ALA A 252 10.09 5.79 -13.21
C ALA A 252 10.25 4.55 -12.31
N ILE A 253 10.22 4.72 -10.99
CA ILE A 253 10.28 3.59 -10.03
C ILE A 253 9.06 2.67 -10.19
N ILE A 254 7.85 3.22 -10.23
CA ILE A 254 6.62 2.43 -10.38
C ILE A 254 6.67 1.64 -11.68
N MET A 255 7.05 2.27 -12.78
CA MET A 255 7.18 1.61 -14.08
C MET A 255 8.22 0.48 -14.02
N LEU A 256 9.41 0.73 -13.45
CA LEU A 256 10.47 -0.26 -13.30
C LEU A 256 9.97 -1.48 -12.51
N LEU A 257 9.38 -1.26 -11.33
CA LEU A 257 8.88 -2.33 -10.47
C LEU A 257 7.73 -3.11 -11.15
N THR A 258 6.87 -2.42 -11.88
CA THR A 258 5.78 -3.06 -12.65
C THR A 258 6.35 -3.96 -13.76
N VAL A 259 7.31 -3.47 -14.55
CA VAL A 259 7.97 -4.25 -15.61
C VAL A 259 8.71 -5.45 -15.03
N VAL A 260 9.45 -5.27 -13.93
CA VAL A 260 10.12 -6.36 -13.21
C VAL A 260 9.10 -7.41 -12.77
N ASN A 261 8.01 -7.00 -12.12
CA ASN A 261 6.95 -7.93 -11.71
C ASN A 261 6.39 -8.70 -12.92
N MET A 262 6.04 -7.99 -14.01
CA MET A 262 5.47 -8.61 -15.21
C MET A 262 6.41 -9.61 -15.88
N ARG A 263 7.73 -9.37 -15.83
CA ARG A 263 8.73 -10.22 -16.49
C ARG A 263 9.13 -11.45 -15.66
N PHE A 264 9.23 -11.29 -14.34
CA PHE A 264 9.79 -12.34 -13.47
C PHE A 264 8.75 -13.23 -12.83
N ILE A 265 7.54 -12.74 -12.56
CA ILE A 265 6.46 -13.58 -12.05
C ILE A 265 5.72 -14.20 -13.23
N LYS A 266 6.01 -15.47 -13.50
CA LYS A 266 5.29 -16.24 -14.53
C LYS A 266 3.90 -16.60 -13.97
N SER A 267 2.83 -16.21 -14.66
CA SER A 267 1.51 -16.81 -14.44
C SER A 267 1.53 -18.19 -15.07
N ALA A 268 1.07 -19.21 -14.35
CA ALA A 268 0.81 -20.52 -14.96
C ALA A 268 -0.28 -20.31 -16.03
N THR A 269 0.12 -20.43 -17.29
CA THR A 269 -0.83 -20.52 -18.42
C THR A 269 -1.16 -22.00 -18.52
N TYR A 270 -2.34 -22.39 -18.07
CA TYR A 270 -2.91 -23.73 -18.30
C TYR A 270 -3.87 -23.66 -19.47
#